data_a60ef92d3e9dd4485fbaf35be0161048
#
_entry.id   a60ef92d3e9dd4485fbaf35be0161048
#
_cell.length_a   1.000
_cell.length_b   1.000
_cell.length_c   1.000
_cell.angle_alpha   90.00
_cell.angle_beta   90.00
_cell.angle_gamma   90.00
#
_symmetry.space_group_name_H-M   'P 1'
#
loop_
_entity.id
_entity.type
_entity.pdbx_description
1 polymer ?
#
loop_
_entity_poly.entity_id
_entity_poly.type
_entity_poly.pdbx_seq_one_letter_code
_entity_poly.pdbx_strand_id
1 'polypeptide(L)'
;PKPLLDKVLAAKDYGTGYATLEYLEASILDQSWHQLPLAQLPRQNKVAGFDDIALARRHVAFAPVPPRYHTTYFSHIWAGGYEAGYYAYIWSEVLARDSGAWIMAHGGLSRAAGDVFRAKILSRGRTKEPSVLFQEFYGKPPDIKPLAEYRGLTLPNQPKR
;
A
#
# COMPACT_ATOMS: atom_id res chain seq x y z
N PRO A 1 16.59 8.79 -26.70
CA PRO A 1 17.68 9.73 -26.46
C PRO A 1 17.83 10.01 -24.95
N LYS A 2 19.08 10.10 -24.46
CA LYS A 2 19.37 10.32 -23.04
C LYS A 2 18.66 11.54 -22.43
N PRO A 3 18.60 12.71 -23.11
CA PRO A 3 17.90 13.88 -22.56
C PRO A 3 16.40 13.67 -22.32
N LEU A 4 15.75 12.83 -23.11
CA LEU A 4 14.35 12.49 -22.89
C LEU A 4 14.18 11.55 -21.68
N LEU A 5 15.06 10.57 -21.56
CA LEU A 5 15.10 9.68 -20.40
C LEU A 5 15.33 10.45 -19.10
N ASP A 6 16.28 11.38 -19.11
CA ASP A 6 16.57 12.23 -17.93
C ASP A 6 15.34 13.06 -17.51
N LYS A 7 14.57 13.60 -18.47
CA LYS A 7 13.30 14.31 -18.19
C LYS A 7 12.23 13.39 -17.60
N VAL A 8 12.07 12.16 -18.14
CA VAL A 8 11.10 11.18 -17.62
C VAL A 8 11.48 10.79 -16.20
N LEU A 9 12.75 10.54 -15.93
CA LEU A 9 13.23 10.20 -14.59
C LEU A 9 13.04 11.36 -13.59
N ALA A 10 13.26 12.60 -14.02
CA ALA A 10 13.04 13.78 -13.19
C ALA A 10 11.54 14.01 -12.85
N ALA A 11 10.63 13.59 -13.74
CA ALA A 11 9.19 13.71 -13.52
C ALA A 11 8.59 12.52 -12.73
N LYS A 12 9.40 11.51 -12.41
CA LYS A 12 8.94 10.23 -11.82
C LYS A 12 8.11 10.41 -10.54
N ASP A 13 8.50 11.35 -9.70
CA ASP A 13 7.85 11.53 -8.39
C ASP A 13 6.70 12.56 -8.43
N TYR A 14 6.41 13.12 -9.63
CA TYR A 14 5.30 14.08 -9.78
C TYR A 14 3.95 13.40 -9.50
N GLY A 15 3.17 13.99 -8.60
CA GLY A 15 1.83 13.49 -8.25
C GLY A 15 1.83 12.25 -7.33
N THR A 16 2.98 11.72 -6.91
CA THR A 16 3.03 10.54 -6.03
C THR A 16 2.39 10.79 -4.66
N GLY A 17 2.48 12.00 -4.13
CA GLY A 17 1.79 12.40 -2.90
C GLY A 17 0.27 12.29 -3.06
N TYR A 18 -0.28 12.82 -4.17
CA TYR A 18 -1.70 12.69 -4.50
C TYR A 18 -2.11 11.20 -4.57
N ALA A 19 -1.43 10.41 -5.40
CA ALA A 19 -1.74 9.00 -5.59
C ALA A 19 -1.60 8.16 -4.30
N THR A 20 -0.72 8.57 -3.40
CA THR A 20 -0.55 7.91 -2.11
C THR A 20 -1.69 8.27 -1.16
N LEU A 21 -2.08 9.54 -1.07
CA LEU A 21 -3.11 9.99 -0.16
C LEU A 21 -4.48 9.46 -0.57
N GLU A 22 -4.89 9.58 -1.85
CA GLU A 22 -6.18 9.06 -2.33
C GLU A 22 -6.36 7.57 -2.02
N TYR A 23 -5.27 6.80 -2.11
CA TYR A 23 -5.27 5.37 -1.80
C TYR A 23 -5.36 5.11 -0.29
N LEU A 24 -4.60 5.85 0.52
CA LEU A 24 -4.63 5.72 1.98
C LEU A 24 -5.99 6.11 2.54
N GLU A 25 -6.61 7.16 2.01
CA GLU A 25 -7.95 7.57 2.39
C GLU A 25 -8.98 6.46 2.11
N ALA A 26 -8.91 5.81 0.95
CA ALA A 26 -9.77 4.66 0.65
C ALA A 26 -9.54 3.50 1.62
N SER A 27 -8.28 3.20 1.97
CA SER A 27 -7.96 2.14 2.94
C SER A 27 -8.44 2.47 4.36
N ILE A 28 -8.33 3.73 4.75
CA ILE A 28 -8.82 4.23 6.05
C ILE A 28 -10.35 4.24 6.09
N LEU A 29 -10.99 4.58 4.98
CA LEU A 29 -12.45 4.55 4.86
C LEU A 29 -12.98 3.11 5.02
N ASP A 30 -12.36 2.13 4.37
CA ASP A 30 -12.67 0.71 4.56
C ASP A 30 -12.60 0.32 6.02
N GLN A 31 -11.48 0.60 6.69
CA GLN A 31 -11.31 0.31 8.12
C GLN A 31 -12.32 1.07 8.99
N SER A 32 -12.68 2.29 8.62
CA SER A 32 -13.64 3.09 9.36
C SER A 32 -15.04 2.49 9.32
N TRP A 33 -15.46 1.93 8.19
CA TRP A 33 -16.72 1.22 8.05
C TRP A 33 -16.74 -0.08 8.87
N HIS A 34 -15.73 -0.91 8.74
CA HIS A 34 -15.71 -2.26 9.31
C HIS A 34 -15.37 -2.30 10.81
N GLN A 35 -15.01 -1.16 11.40
CA GLN A 35 -14.82 -1.02 12.85
C GLN A 35 -16.02 -0.35 13.54
N LEU A 36 -17.09 0.01 12.80
CA LEU A 36 -18.27 0.62 13.41
C LEU A 36 -19.10 -0.39 14.19
N PRO A 37 -19.43 -0.11 15.46
CA PRO A 37 -20.50 -0.83 16.14
C PRO A 37 -21.84 -0.60 15.43
N LEU A 38 -22.72 -1.61 15.41
CA LEU A 38 -24.05 -1.52 14.81
C LEU A 38 -24.83 -0.27 15.21
N ALA A 39 -24.75 0.11 16.49
CA ALA A 39 -25.43 1.29 17.02
C ALA A 39 -24.93 2.63 16.45
N GLN A 40 -23.76 2.64 15.79
CA GLN A 40 -23.15 3.82 15.21
C GLN A 40 -23.26 3.86 13.67
N LEU A 41 -23.90 2.87 13.08
CA LEU A 41 -24.14 2.87 11.63
C LEU A 41 -24.98 4.08 11.24
N PRO A 42 -24.55 4.84 10.20
CA PRO A 42 -25.30 5.97 9.73
C PRO A 42 -26.65 5.51 9.12
N ARG A 43 -27.67 6.33 9.28
CA ARG A 43 -28.93 6.12 8.56
C ARG A 43 -28.69 6.22 7.04
N GLN A 44 -29.54 5.56 6.24
CA GLN A 44 -29.39 5.51 4.78
C GLN A 44 -29.13 6.87 4.12
N ASN A 45 -29.85 7.91 4.54
CA ASN A 45 -29.70 9.28 4.02
C ASN A 45 -28.42 10.02 4.51
N LYS A 46 -27.61 9.38 5.31
CA LYS A 46 -26.32 9.91 5.85
C LYS A 46 -25.10 9.12 5.37
N VAL A 47 -25.29 8.06 4.62
CA VAL A 47 -24.21 7.18 4.13
C VAL A 47 -23.24 7.97 3.23
N ALA A 48 -23.75 8.81 2.31
CA ALA A 48 -22.89 9.58 1.41
C ALA A 48 -21.98 10.60 2.13
N GLY A 49 -22.39 11.10 3.31
CA GLY A 49 -21.57 12.04 4.10
C GLY A 49 -20.66 11.35 5.13
N PHE A 50 -20.64 10.02 5.16
CA PHE A 50 -19.82 9.29 6.12
C PHE A 50 -18.33 9.44 5.84
N ASP A 51 -17.95 9.52 4.57
CA ASP A 51 -16.55 9.63 4.13
C ASP A 51 -15.85 10.81 4.78
N ASP A 52 -16.44 12.00 4.67
CA ASP A 52 -15.88 13.24 5.23
C ASP A 52 -15.71 13.14 6.75
N ILE A 53 -16.72 12.57 7.43
CA ILE A 53 -16.69 12.40 8.89
C ILE A 53 -15.60 11.39 9.29
N ALA A 54 -15.51 10.28 8.58
CA ALA A 54 -14.54 9.22 8.88
C ALA A 54 -13.10 9.69 8.66
N LEU A 55 -12.84 10.32 7.52
CA LEU A 55 -11.50 10.82 7.17
C LEU A 55 -11.08 11.98 8.07
N ALA A 56 -12.00 12.89 8.41
CA ALA A 56 -11.72 13.97 9.37
C ALA A 56 -11.37 13.45 10.77
N ARG A 57 -12.09 12.44 11.26
CA ARG A 57 -11.79 11.78 12.55
C ARG A 57 -10.41 11.12 12.60
N ARG A 58 -9.91 10.69 11.47
CA ARG A 58 -8.58 10.07 11.31
C ARG A 58 -7.49 11.09 10.96
N HIS A 59 -7.82 12.37 10.87
CA HIS A 59 -6.90 13.47 10.53
C HIS A 59 -6.19 13.30 9.18
N VAL A 60 -6.87 12.71 8.19
CA VAL A 60 -6.33 12.50 6.85
C VAL A 60 -7.13 13.21 5.77
N ALA A 61 -8.30 13.77 6.09
CA ALA A 61 -9.12 14.50 5.13
C ALA A 61 -8.35 15.68 4.53
N PHE A 62 -8.23 15.71 3.22
CA PHE A 62 -7.61 16.81 2.49
C PHE A 62 -8.42 17.10 1.23
N ALA A 63 -9.25 18.12 1.27
CA ALA A 63 -10.23 18.44 0.23
C ALA A 63 -9.71 18.43 -1.22
N PRO A 64 -8.46 18.85 -1.53
CA PRO A 64 -7.91 18.75 -2.89
C PRO A 64 -7.63 17.32 -3.36
N VAL A 65 -7.59 16.33 -2.48
CA VAL A 65 -7.34 14.91 -2.79
C VAL A 65 -8.48 14.09 -2.18
N PRO A 66 -9.54 13.79 -2.94
CA PRO A 66 -10.61 12.92 -2.44
C PRO A 66 -10.13 11.46 -2.38
N PRO A 67 -10.76 10.61 -1.55
CA PRO A 67 -10.45 9.19 -1.54
C PRO A 67 -10.70 8.57 -2.91
N ARG A 68 -9.90 7.58 -3.29
CA ARG A 68 -10.00 6.88 -4.58
C ARG A 68 -11.40 6.33 -4.85
N TYR A 69 -12.09 5.90 -3.80
CA TYR A 69 -13.47 5.42 -3.84
C TYR A 69 -14.27 6.06 -2.72
N HIS A 70 -15.48 6.48 -3.06
CA HIS A 70 -16.49 6.89 -2.08
C HIS A 70 -17.36 5.71 -1.66
N THR A 71 -17.85 5.74 -0.45
CA THR A 71 -18.68 4.68 0.16
C THR A 71 -19.75 4.10 -0.79
N THR A 72 -20.42 4.95 -1.56
CA THR A 72 -21.57 4.56 -2.38
C THR A 72 -21.24 3.70 -3.59
N TYR A 73 -19.98 3.65 -4.01
CA TYR A 73 -19.52 2.85 -5.16
C TYR A 73 -18.23 2.04 -4.90
N PHE A 74 -17.83 1.93 -3.66
CA PHE A 74 -16.64 1.18 -3.26
C PHE A 74 -16.91 -0.34 -3.23
N SER A 75 -17.18 -0.92 -4.38
CA SER A 75 -17.59 -2.33 -4.50
C SER A 75 -16.59 -3.32 -3.88
N HIS A 76 -15.30 -3.01 -3.86
CA HIS A 76 -14.26 -3.84 -3.26
C HIS A 76 -14.58 -4.26 -1.82
N ILE A 77 -15.10 -3.32 -1.03
CA ILE A 77 -15.34 -3.50 0.40
C ILE A 77 -16.78 -3.90 0.75
N TRP A 78 -17.68 -3.97 -0.24
CA TRP A 78 -19.08 -4.37 -0.02
C TRP A 78 -19.42 -5.74 -0.61
N ALA A 79 -18.76 -6.12 -1.71
CA ALA A 79 -19.05 -7.38 -2.41
C ALA A 79 -17.82 -7.93 -3.16
N GLY A 80 -16.65 -7.34 -2.98
CA GLY A 80 -15.44 -7.65 -3.74
C GLY A 80 -14.44 -8.56 -3.03
N GLY A 81 -14.72 -8.98 -1.79
CA GLY A 81 -13.82 -9.84 -1.01
C GLY A 81 -12.67 -9.08 -0.33
N TYR A 82 -12.75 -7.75 -0.27
CA TYR A 82 -11.75 -6.90 0.38
C TYR A 82 -12.30 -6.16 1.60
N GLU A 83 -13.39 -6.65 2.18
CA GLU A 83 -14.00 -6.10 3.39
C GLU A 83 -12.97 -6.07 4.54
N ALA A 84 -12.73 -4.89 5.11
CA ALA A 84 -11.66 -4.61 6.08
C ALA A 84 -10.24 -4.97 5.59
N GLY A 85 -10.06 -5.22 4.30
CA GLY A 85 -8.84 -5.73 3.70
C GLY A 85 -8.28 -4.90 2.55
N TYR A 86 -8.84 -3.75 2.21
CA TYR A 86 -8.38 -2.94 1.07
C TYR A 86 -6.92 -2.47 1.22
N TYR A 87 -6.43 -2.30 2.43
CA TYR A 87 -5.03 -1.98 2.72
C TYR A 87 -4.03 -3.04 2.19
N ALA A 88 -4.51 -4.24 1.86
CA ALA A 88 -3.66 -5.34 1.37
C ALA A 88 -2.87 -4.96 0.11
N TYR A 89 -3.38 -4.04 -0.73
CA TYR A 89 -2.67 -3.58 -1.91
C TYR A 89 -1.36 -2.84 -1.55
N ILE A 90 -1.43 -1.86 -0.62
CA ILE A 90 -0.22 -1.13 -0.21
C ILE A 90 0.72 -2.01 0.60
N TRP A 91 0.17 -2.93 1.41
CA TRP A 91 0.96 -3.92 2.12
C TRP A 91 1.75 -4.82 1.16
N SER A 92 1.08 -5.31 0.10
CA SER A 92 1.74 -6.09 -0.95
C SER A 92 2.81 -5.28 -1.68
N GLU A 93 2.58 -3.96 -1.87
CA GLU A 93 3.58 -3.09 -2.48
C GLU A 93 4.81 -2.92 -1.56
N VAL A 94 4.65 -2.83 -0.23
CA VAL A 94 5.79 -2.85 0.70
C VAL A 94 6.66 -4.08 0.46
N LEU A 95 6.04 -5.28 0.45
CA LEU A 95 6.76 -6.53 0.23
C LEU A 95 7.43 -6.59 -1.16
N ALA A 96 6.76 -6.06 -2.18
CA ALA A 96 7.31 -6.00 -3.53
C ALA A 96 8.53 -5.06 -3.62
N ARG A 97 8.49 -3.90 -2.96
CA ARG A 97 9.62 -2.96 -2.92
C ARG A 97 10.81 -3.53 -2.14
N ASP A 98 10.55 -4.16 -1.00
CA ASP A 98 11.57 -4.88 -0.24
C ASP A 98 12.22 -5.98 -1.08
N SER A 99 11.41 -6.78 -1.78
CA SER A 99 11.91 -7.83 -2.68
C SER A 99 12.75 -7.26 -3.81
N GLY A 100 12.33 -6.14 -4.39
CA GLY A 100 13.09 -5.42 -5.42
C GLY A 100 14.43 -4.91 -4.89
N ALA A 101 14.43 -4.31 -3.71
CA ALA A 101 15.66 -3.83 -3.07
C ALA A 101 16.63 -5.00 -2.77
N TRP A 102 16.09 -6.13 -2.29
CA TRP A 102 16.88 -7.34 -2.08
C TRP A 102 17.52 -7.84 -3.39
N ILE A 103 16.74 -7.95 -4.47
CA ILE A 103 17.22 -8.38 -5.79
C ILE A 103 18.35 -7.46 -6.27
N MET A 104 18.16 -6.15 -6.15
CA MET A 104 19.19 -5.19 -6.58
C MET A 104 20.48 -5.31 -5.77
N ALA A 105 20.39 -5.56 -4.47
CA ALA A 105 21.54 -5.78 -3.59
C ALA A 105 22.27 -7.11 -3.85
N HIS A 106 21.60 -8.08 -4.48
CA HIS A 106 22.14 -9.44 -4.75
C HIS A 106 22.44 -9.68 -6.24
N GLY A 107 22.88 -8.66 -6.95
CA GLY A 107 23.32 -8.77 -8.35
C GLY A 107 22.29 -8.36 -9.39
N GLY A 108 21.23 -7.67 -8.97
CA GLY A 108 20.20 -7.11 -9.85
C GLY A 108 19.36 -8.20 -10.52
N LEU A 109 18.89 -7.93 -11.75
CA LEU A 109 18.09 -8.84 -12.53
C LEU A 109 18.94 -9.99 -13.11
N SER A 110 19.58 -10.72 -12.23
CA SER A 110 20.42 -11.88 -12.57
C SER A 110 19.62 -13.19 -12.44
N ARG A 111 20.07 -14.23 -13.15
CA ARG A 111 19.50 -15.58 -13.03
C ARG A 111 19.58 -16.08 -11.58
N ALA A 112 20.71 -15.85 -10.91
CA ALA A 112 20.94 -16.33 -9.55
C ALA A 112 19.94 -15.70 -8.55
N ALA A 113 19.76 -14.37 -8.58
CA ALA A 113 18.78 -13.70 -7.73
C ALA A 113 17.34 -14.14 -8.05
N GLY A 114 17.01 -14.30 -9.33
CA GLY A 114 15.70 -14.80 -9.77
C GLY A 114 15.41 -16.24 -9.31
N ASP A 115 16.39 -17.11 -9.34
CA ASP A 115 16.22 -18.49 -8.87
C ASP A 115 16.00 -18.56 -7.36
N VAL A 116 16.64 -17.71 -6.56
CA VAL A 116 16.37 -17.59 -5.12
C VAL A 116 14.94 -17.11 -4.87
N PHE A 117 14.51 -16.03 -5.54
CA PHE A 117 13.14 -15.52 -5.40
C PHE A 117 12.10 -16.58 -5.80
N ARG A 118 12.33 -17.26 -6.92
CA ARG A 118 11.49 -18.35 -7.36
C ARG A 118 11.40 -19.48 -6.33
N ALA A 119 12.54 -19.94 -5.83
CA ALA A 119 12.59 -21.08 -4.90
C ALA A 119 12.00 -20.76 -3.52
N LYS A 120 12.14 -19.52 -3.05
CA LYS A 120 11.69 -19.10 -1.71
C LYS A 120 10.27 -18.59 -1.68
N ILE A 121 9.81 -17.93 -2.75
CA ILE A 121 8.49 -17.27 -2.82
C ILE A 121 7.59 -17.93 -3.86
N LEU A 122 7.93 -17.83 -5.16
CA LEU A 122 6.99 -18.14 -6.23
C LEU A 122 6.57 -19.61 -6.29
N SER A 123 7.47 -20.54 -5.99
CA SER A 123 7.18 -21.98 -6.01
C SER A 123 6.60 -22.51 -4.69
N ARG A 124 6.35 -21.65 -3.71
CA ARG A 124 5.98 -22.04 -2.35
C ARG A 124 4.56 -21.67 -1.95
N GLY A 125 3.74 -21.23 -2.91
CA GLY A 125 2.39 -20.73 -2.64
C GLY A 125 1.61 -21.61 -1.65
N ARG A 126 1.14 -21.02 -0.54
CA ARG A 126 0.35 -21.63 0.55
C ARG A 126 0.98 -22.86 1.24
N THR A 127 2.28 -23.10 1.06
CA THR A 127 2.98 -24.19 1.79
C THR A 127 3.37 -23.80 3.21
N LYS A 128 3.43 -22.51 3.49
CA LYS A 128 3.68 -21.88 4.79
C LYS A 128 2.93 -20.55 4.87
N GLU A 129 2.85 -19.99 6.08
CA GLU A 129 2.36 -18.63 6.27
C GLU A 129 3.18 -17.63 5.45
N PRO A 130 2.55 -16.65 4.78
CA PRO A 130 3.25 -15.67 3.92
C PRO A 130 4.39 -14.93 4.62
N SER A 131 4.19 -14.57 5.90
CA SER A 131 5.21 -13.92 6.72
C SER A 131 6.46 -14.77 6.91
N VAL A 132 6.29 -16.10 7.06
CA VAL A 132 7.40 -17.04 7.18
C VAL A 132 8.15 -17.16 5.87
N LEU A 133 7.44 -17.29 4.74
CA LEU A 133 8.06 -17.35 3.42
C LEU A 133 8.86 -16.07 3.13
N PHE A 134 8.30 -14.90 3.45
CA PHE A 134 8.98 -13.64 3.26
C PHE A 134 10.24 -13.54 4.14
N GLN A 135 10.14 -13.92 5.41
CA GLN A 135 11.29 -13.95 6.32
C GLN A 135 12.39 -14.90 5.83
N GLU A 136 12.03 -16.07 5.31
CA GLU A 136 12.99 -17.02 4.73
C GLU A 136 13.68 -16.49 3.47
N PHE A 137 13.01 -15.63 2.71
CA PHE A 137 13.56 -14.99 1.52
C PHE A 137 14.38 -13.75 1.87
N TYR A 138 13.75 -12.80 2.57
CA TYR A 138 14.30 -11.47 2.82
C TYR A 138 15.33 -11.44 3.96
N GLY A 139 15.21 -12.38 4.92
CA GLY A 139 16.11 -12.50 6.07
C GLY A 139 15.81 -11.58 7.24
N LYS A 140 14.82 -10.68 7.09
CA LYS A 140 14.36 -9.73 8.12
C LYS A 140 12.89 -9.40 7.93
N PRO A 141 12.23 -8.76 8.93
CA PRO A 141 10.86 -8.25 8.76
C PRO A 141 10.75 -7.24 7.62
N PRO A 142 9.54 -7.05 7.05
CA PRO A 142 9.28 -6.02 6.06
C PRO A 142 9.67 -4.62 6.54
N ASP A 143 10.12 -3.78 5.61
CA ASP A 143 10.52 -2.39 5.85
C ASP A 143 9.76 -1.46 4.92
N ILE A 144 9.13 -0.43 5.46
CA ILE A 144 8.41 0.60 4.68
C ILE A 144 9.36 1.52 3.90
N LYS A 145 10.64 1.57 4.26
CA LYS A 145 11.61 2.51 3.68
C LYS A 145 11.74 2.39 2.16
N PRO A 146 11.89 1.20 1.55
CA PRO A 146 11.98 1.08 0.10
C PRO A 146 10.73 1.59 -0.63
N LEU A 147 9.53 1.43 -0.05
CA LEU A 147 8.31 2.00 -0.61
C LEU A 147 8.30 3.53 -0.52
N ALA A 148 8.69 4.08 0.64
CA ALA A 148 8.75 5.54 0.83
C ALA A 148 9.77 6.18 -0.15
N GLU A 149 10.96 5.62 -0.28
CA GLU A 149 11.97 6.06 -1.24
C GLU A 149 11.47 5.98 -2.68
N TYR A 150 10.78 4.89 -3.05
CA TYR A 150 10.19 4.75 -4.38
C TYR A 150 9.15 5.83 -4.69
N ARG A 151 8.40 6.26 -3.67
CA ARG A 151 7.36 7.29 -3.78
C ARG A 151 7.88 8.73 -3.54
N GLY A 152 9.20 8.91 -3.38
CA GLY A 152 9.78 10.22 -3.09
C GLY A 152 9.36 10.79 -1.73
N LEU A 153 8.96 9.95 -0.78
CA LEU A 153 8.50 10.35 0.54
C LEU A 153 9.64 10.27 1.56
N THR A 154 9.75 11.32 2.38
CA THR A 154 10.66 11.32 3.53
C THR A 154 9.92 10.77 4.76
N LEU A 155 10.41 9.66 5.30
CA LEU A 155 9.89 9.15 6.56
C LEU A 155 10.34 10.06 7.72
N PRO A 156 9.44 10.42 8.65
CA PRO A 156 9.87 11.07 9.88
C PRO A 156 10.88 10.17 10.60
N ASN A 157 11.88 10.76 11.24
CA ASN A 157 12.97 10.04 11.93
C ASN A 157 12.42 8.87 12.75
N GLN A 158 12.65 7.67 12.26
CA GLN A 158 12.38 6.47 13.05
C GLN A 158 13.37 6.48 14.22
N PRO A 159 12.92 6.21 15.46
CA PRO A 159 13.85 6.03 16.56
C PRO A 159 14.84 4.94 16.16
N LYS A 160 16.13 5.24 16.29
CA LYS A 160 17.18 4.23 16.11
C LYS A 160 16.87 3.09 17.08
N ARG A 161 16.46 1.94 16.54
CA ARG A 161 16.35 0.70 17.31
C ARG A 161 17.72 0.15 17.60
#